data_1837c620784a542c2f34b9673c0e467c
#
_entry.id   1837c620784a542c2f34b9673c0e467c
#
_cell.length_a   1.000
_cell.length_b   1.000
_cell.length_c   1.000
_cell.angle_alpha   90.00
_cell.angle_beta   90.00
_cell.angle_gamma   90.00
#
_symmetry.space_group_name_H-M   'P 1'
#
loop_
_entity.id
_entity.type
_entity.pdbx_description
1 polymer ?
#
loop_
_entity_poly.entity_id
_entity_poly.type
_entity_poly.pdbx_seq_one_letter_code
_entity_poly.pdbx_strand_id
1 'polypeptide(L)'
;MSSLFVEAEEKLAALALQSLDGEELDVVVGGLGLGYTAAKALENEAVRSLRVIETMAPVISWHRLALVPLGDKLALDSRCSLVHGDFFKLAASSGGFDPDNPGRLFHAVLLDIDHSPSHWLDTGNSAFYTDSGLTALAASLHPGGVFGLWSNDPPDEAFVSLLGEVFASAKFHLVTFANP
;
A
#
# COMPACT_ATOMS: atom_id res chain seq x y z
N MET A 1 -2.58 11.94 -10.37
CA MET A 1 -3.49 11.92 -9.22
C MET A 1 -4.82 12.57 -9.62
N SER A 2 -5.94 11.91 -9.39
CA SER A 2 -7.28 12.44 -9.66
C SER A 2 -8.13 12.23 -8.40
N SER A 3 -8.97 13.23 -8.06
CA SER A 3 -9.98 13.10 -7.00
C SER A 3 -11.35 12.69 -7.55
N LEU A 4 -11.44 12.39 -8.85
CA LEU A 4 -12.69 12.05 -9.51
C LEU A 4 -12.97 10.54 -9.51
N PHE A 5 -11.96 9.72 -9.35
CA PHE A 5 -12.05 8.26 -9.41
C PHE A 5 -11.19 7.68 -8.28
N VAL A 6 -11.78 7.56 -7.11
CA VAL A 6 -11.10 7.11 -5.88
C VAL A 6 -11.54 5.71 -5.43
N GLU A 7 -12.52 5.15 -6.13
CA GLU A 7 -13.13 3.86 -5.77
C GLU A 7 -12.12 2.73 -5.77
N ALA A 8 -11.13 2.76 -6.65
CA ALA A 8 -10.14 1.71 -6.74
C ALA A 8 -9.15 1.75 -5.57
N GLU A 9 -8.68 2.95 -5.18
CA GLU A 9 -7.82 3.17 -4.02
C GLU A 9 -8.54 2.78 -2.71
N GLU A 10 -9.82 3.17 -2.58
CA GLU A 10 -10.61 2.80 -1.42
C GLU A 10 -10.88 1.28 -1.38
N LYS A 11 -11.14 0.65 -2.53
CA LYS A 11 -11.34 -0.80 -2.63
C LYS A 11 -10.07 -1.58 -2.31
N LEU A 12 -8.89 -1.09 -2.69
CA LEU A 12 -7.61 -1.69 -2.31
C LEU A 12 -7.54 -1.88 -0.79
N ALA A 13 -7.75 -0.81 -0.02
CA ALA A 13 -7.70 -0.89 1.43
C ALA A 13 -8.84 -1.75 2.02
N ALA A 14 -10.08 -1.54 1.54
CA ALA A 14 -11.24 -2.25 2.06
C ALA A 14 -11.14 -3.76 1.87
N LEU A 15 -10.79 -4.23 0.66
CA LEU A 15 -10.70 -5.66 0.34
C LEU A 15 -9.54 -6.34 1.07
N ALA A 16 -8.38 -5.67 1.15
CA ALA A 16 -7.23 -6.21 1.87
C ALA A 16 -7.52 -6.38 3.36
N LEU A 17 -8.06 -5.35 4.01
CA LEU A 17 -8.33 -5.40 5.45
C LEU A 17 -9.53 -6.30 5.80
N GLN A 18 -10.51 -6.43 4.90
CA GLN A 18 -11.65 -7.35 5.09
C GLN A 18 -11.22 -8.83 5.12
N SER A 19 -10.07 -9.15 4.52
CA SER A 19 -9.55 -10.53 4.49
C SER A 19 -8.69 -10.89 5.71
N LEU A 20 -8.52 -9.96 6.65
CA LEU A 20 -7.75 -10.15 7.87
C LEU A 20 -8.68 -10.33 9.08
N ASP A 21 -8.35 -11.30 9.91
CA ASP A 21 -8.92 -11.45 11.23
C ASP A 21 -7.99 -10.80 12.25
N GLY A 22 -8.54 -10.03 13.20
CA GLY A 22 -7.76 -9.41 14.29
C GLY A 22 -8.25 -8.03 14.68
N GLU A 23 -7.81 -7.57 15.86
CA GLU A 23 -8.23 -6.29 16.46
C GLU A 23 -7.10 -5.25 16.55
N GLU A 24 -5.85 -5.61 16.23
CA GLU A 24 -4.69 -4.71 16.34
C GLU A 24 -3.82 -4.79 15.09
N LEU A 25 -4.35 -4.31 13.98
CA LEU A 25 -3.69 -4.41 12.68
C LEU A 25 -2.62 -3.33 12.49
N ASP A 26 -1.43 -3.74 12.15
CA ASP A 26 -0.34 -2.88 11.69
C ASP A 26 -0.31 -2.91 10.17
N VAL A 27 -0.44 -1.73 9.54
CA VAL A 27 -0.61 -1.58 8.09
C VAL A 27 0.45 -0.66 7.50
N VAL A 28 0.93 -1.01 6.32
CA VAL A 28 1.78 -0.14 5.48
C VAL A 28 1.01 0.23 4.22
N VAL A 29 1.10 1.49 3.82
CA VAL A 29 0.68 1.96 2.50
C VAL A 29 1.90 2.53 1.78
N GLY A 30 2.19 2.02 0.61
CA GLY A 30 3.16 2.58 -0.33
C GLY A 30 2.45 3.53 -1.28
N GLY A 31 2.86 4.80 -1.26
CA GLY A 31 2.22 5.90 -1.98
C GLY A 31 1.20 6.65 -1.11
N LEU A 32 1.39 7.96 -0.98
CA LEU A 32 0.46 8.83 -0.27
C LEU A 32 -0.56 9.46 -1.22
N GLY A 33 -0.11 9.98 -2.35
CA GLY A 33 -0.98 10.66 -3.30
C GLY A 33 -1.88 11.70 -2.66
N LEU A 34 -3.19 11.60 -2.86
CA LEU A 34 -4.21 12.40 -2.18
C LEU A 34 -4.71 11.74 -0.87
N GLY A 35 -4.27 10.53 -0.55
CA GLY A 35 -4.48 9.87 0.73
C GLY A 35 -5.69 8.95 0.81
N TYR A 36 -6.36 8.62 -0.29
CA TYR A 36 -7.61 7.85 -0.27
C TYR A 36 -7.41 6.43 0.26
N THR A 37 -6.38 5.70 -0.19
CA THR A 37 -6.03 4.36 0.33
C THR A 37 -5.76 4.40 1.84
N ALA A 38 -4.96 5.37 2.29
CA ALA A 38 -4.62 5.53 3.70
C ALA A 38 -5.84 5.92 4.56
N ALA A 39 -6.64 6.88 4.08
CA ALA A 39 -7.85 7.32 4.77
C ALA A 39 -8.88 6.21 4.89
N LYS A 40 -9.01 5.37 3.86
CA LYS A 40 -9.89 4.20 3.87
C LYS A 40 -9.41 3.12 4.83
N ALA A 41 -8.09 2.88 4.89
CA ALA A 41 -7.52 1.96 5.86
C ALA A 41 -7.82 2.38 7.32
N LEU A 42 -7.77 3.67 7.64
CA LEU A 42 -8.06 4.21 8.97
C LEU A 42 -9.55 4.14 9.36
N GLU A 43 -10.47 3.93 8.42
CA GLU A 43 -11.89 3.69 8.73
C GLU A 43 -12.12 2.32 9.38
N ASN A 44 -11.16 1.40 9.24
CA ASN A 44 -11.19 0.15 9.98
C ASN A 44 -10.65 0.38 11.41
N GLU A 45 -11.53 0.21 12.41
CA GLU A 45 -11.19 0.41 13.82
C GLU A 45 -10.15 -0.58 14.34
N ALA A 46 -10.00 -1.75 13.69
CA ALA A 46 -8.97 -2.72 14.01
C ALA A 46 -7.55 -2.25 13.62
N VAL A 47 -7.40 -1.21 12.79
CA VAL A 47 -6.08 -0.66 12.46
C VAL A 47 -5.53 0.11 13.66
N ARG A 48 -4.50 -0.47 14.28
CA ARG A 48 -3.75 0.12 15.40
C ARG A 48 -2.70 1.11 14.91
N SER A 49 -1.99 0.78 13.84
CA SER A 49 -0.99 1.65 13.27
C SER A 49 -0.99 1.59 11.74
N LEU A 50 -0.80 2.75 11.13
CA LEU A 50 -0.68 2.94 9.68
C LEU A 50 0.60 3.71 9.37
N ARG A 51 1.49 3.12 8.57
CA ARG A 51 2.68 3.79 8.03
C ARG A 51 2.46 4.05 6.55
N VAL A 52 2.41 5.32 6.17
CA VAL A 52 2.29 5.73 4.76
C VAL A 52 3.64 6.21 4.27
N ILE A 53 4.19 5.49 3.29
CA ILE A 53 5.53 5.76 2.77
C ILE A 53 5.40 6.52 1.47
N GLU A 54 6.01 7.71 1.43
CA GLU A 54 5.97 8.63 0.30
C GLU A 54 7.38 9.17 0.00
N THR A 55 7.78 9.08 -1.26
CA THR A 55 9.11 9.52 -1.71
C THR A 55 9.19 11.04 -1.94
N MET A 56 8.05 11.68 -2.18
CA MET A 56 7.96 13.10 -2.46
C MET A 56 7.68 13.92 -1.18
N ALA A 57 8.70 14.49 -0.57
CA ALA A 57 8.55 15.35 0.62
C ALA A 57 7.49 16.47 0.47
N PRO A 58 7.32 17.12 -0.71
CA PRO A 58 6.24 18.10 -0.90
C PRO A 58 4.84 17.51 -0.69
N VAL A 59 4.58 16.27 -1.13
CA VAL A 59 3.27 15.61 -0.96
C VAL A 59 2.97 15.42 0.53
N ILE A 60 3.95 14.96 1.31
CA ILE A 60 3.83 14.86 2.78
C ILE A 60 3.54 16.24 3.40
N SER A 61 4.25 17.28 2.92
CA SER A 61 4.04 18.64 3.42
C SER A 61 2.65 19.18 3.12
N TRP A 62 2.08 18.87 1.95
CA TRP A 62 0.71 19.28 1.60
C TRP A 62 -0.33 18.66 2.55
N HIS A 63 -0.16 17.39 2.93
CA HIS A 63 -1.01 16.76 3.93
C HIS A 63 -0.86 17.41 5.30
N ARG A 64 0.38 17.61 5.78
CA ARG A 64 0.65 18.22 7.09
C ARG A 64 0.15 19.66 7.20
N LEU A 65 0.08 20.38 6.09
CA LEU A 65 -0.40 21.76 6.02
C LEU A 65 -1.87 21.86 5.62
N ALA A 66 -2.59 20.73 5.55
CA ALA A 66 -4.00 20.67 5.14
C ALA A 66 -4.29 21.33 3.78
N LEU A 67 -3.36 21.24 2.84
CA LEU A 67 -3.51 21.80 1.49
C LEU A 67 -4.21 20.83 0.52
N VAL A 68 -4.47 19.61 0.96
CA VAL A 68 -5.20 18.56 0.22
C VAL A 68 -6.40 18.07 1.02
N PRO A 69 -7.46 17.53 0.36
CA PRO A 69 -8.75 17.25 1.01
C PRO A 69 -8.68 16.34 2.24
N LEU A 70 -7.76 15.36 2.24
CA LEU A 70 -7.61 14.39 3.34
C LEU A 70 -6.41 14.71 4.25
N GLY A 71 -5.78 15.88 4.09
CA GLY A 71 -4.58 16.26 4.82
C GLY A 71 -4.77 16.20 6.33
N ASP A 72 -5.78 16.90 6.85
CA ASP A 72 -6.09 16.92 8.29
C ASP A 72 -6.43 15.53 8.80
N LYS A 73 -7.24 14.75 8.08
CA LYS A 73 -7.65 13.40 8.48
C LYS A 73 -6.44 12.51 8.71
N LEU A 74 -5.44 12.56 7.83
CA LEU A 74 -4.25 11.72 7.94
C LEU A 74 -3.20 12.27 8.90
N ALA A 75 -2.97 13.59 8.87
CA ALA A 75 -1.91 14.21 9.68
C ALA A 75 -2.26 14.26 11.18
N LEU A 76 -3.54 14.29 11.54
CA LEU A 76 -4.01 14.38 12.93
C LEU A 76 -4.40 13.02 13.54
N ASP A 77 -4.56 11.96 12.75
CA ASP A 77 -4.85 10.63 13.28
C ASP A 77 -3.60 10.07 13.96
N SER A 78 -3.67 9.84 15.27
CA SER A 78 -2.55 9.34 16.07
C SER A 78 -2.04 7.97 15.64
N ARG A 79 -2.83 7.21 14.90
CA ARG A 79 -2.46 5.90 14.33
C ARG A 79 -1.63 6.04 13.05
N CYS A 80 -1.67 7.22 12.39
CA CYS A 80 -1.08 7.46 11.07
C CYS A 80 0.29 8.11 11.18
N SER A 81 1.28 7.54 10.50
CA SER A 81 2.62 8.08 10.35
C SER A 81 2.94 8.31 8.88
N LEU A 82 3.13 9.57 8.48
CA LEU A 82 3.61 9.92 7.14
C LEU A 82 5.14 9.87 7.12
N VAL A 83 5.69 8.89 6.42
CA VAL A 83 7.13 8.57 6.38
C VAL A 83 7.70 9.00 5.03
N HIS A 84 8.71 9.88 5.07
CA HIS A 84 9.47 10.21 3.86
C HIS A 84 10.46 9.10 3.56
N GLY A 85 10.26 8.37 2.46
CA GLY A 85 11.10 7.23 2.09
C GLY A 85 10.70 6.63 0.74
N ASP A 86 11.54 5.75 0.27
CA ASP A 86 11.32 4.98 -0.97
C ASP A 86 10.76 3.61 -0.58
N PHE A 87 9.50 3.35 -0.91
CA PHE A 87 8.80 2.10 -0.59
C PHE A 87 9.57 0.87 -1.12
N PHE A 88 10.04 0.92 -2.36
CA PHE A 88 10.68 -0.23 -3.01
C PHE A 88 12.04 -0.55 -2.35
N LYS A 89 12.80 0.48 -1.96
CA LYS A 89 14.03 0.28 -1.21
C LYS A 89 13.79 -0.28 0.19
N LEU A 90 12.75 0.18 0.88
CA LEU A 90 12.38 -0.34 2.18
C LEU A 90 11.91 -1.80 2.09
N ALA A 91 11.08 -2.13 1.09
CA ALA A 91 10.62 -3.49 0.84
C ALA A 91 11.78 -4.48 0.57
N ALA A 92 12.85 -4.02 -0.09
CA ALA A 92 14.03 -4.82 -0.38
C ALA A 92 15.05 -4.85 0.78
N SER A 93 14.88 -4.03 1.81
CA SER A 93 15.83 -3.91 2.91
C SER A 93 15.56 -4.93 4.02
N SER A 94 16.61 -5.39 4.68
CA SER A 94 16.49 -6.23 5.87
C SER A 94 15.86 -5.50 7.08
N GLY A 95 15.82 -4.16 7.05
CA GLY A 95 15.16 -3.34 8.07
C GLY A 95 13.65 -3.24 7.88
N GLY A 96 13.16 -3.54 6.67
CA GLY A 96 11.74 -3.46 6.33
C GLY A 96 11.19 -2.03 6.34
N PHE A 97 9.90 -1.89 6.59
CA PHE A 97 9.17 -0.62 6.50
C PHE A 97 9.24 0.25 7.77
N ASP A 98 9.89 -0.21 8.82
CA ASP A 98 10.06 0.53 10.08
C ASP A 98 11.54 0.63 10.46
N PRO A 99 12.28 1.65 9.99
CA PRO A 99 13.69 1.80 10.30
C PRO A 99 13.99 1.97 11.80
N ASP A 100 13.02 2.46 12.57
CA ASP A 100 13.15 2.61 14.03
C ASP A 100 12.95 1.29 14.77
N ASN A 101 12.32 0.31 14.11
CA ASN A 101 12.10 -1.04 14.62
C ASN A 101 12.37 -2.08 13.50
N PRO A 102 13.64 -2.32 13.15
CA PRO A 102 14.01 -3.21 12.06
C PRO A 102 13.45 -4.62 12.25
N GLY A 103 12.88 -5.18 11.17
CA GLY A 103 12.27 -6.50 11.21
C GLY A 103 10.84 -6.53 11.77
N ARG A 104 10.24 -5.38 12.05
CA ARG A 104 8.81 -5.30 12.37
C ARG A 104 7.97 -5.90 11.24
N LEU A 105 7.05 -6.79 11.62
CA LEU A 105 6.09 -7.39 10.69
C LEU A 105 4.79 -6.60 10.67
N PHE A 106 4.09 -6.70 9.53
CA PHE A 106 2.83 -6.02 9.29
C PHE A 106 1.73 -7.02 8.92
N HIS A 107 0.49 -6.67 9.21
CA HIS A 107 -0.68 -7.47 8.84
C HIS A 107 -1.11 -7.21 7.38
N ALA A 108 -0.92 -5.98 6.91
CA ALA A 108 -1.15 -5.64 5.51
C ALA A 108 -0.08 -4.70 4.96
N VAL A 109 0.28 -4.91 3.70
CA VAL A 109 1.07 -3.97 2.88
C VAL A 109 0.25 -3.67 1.63
N LEU A 110 -0.10 -2.39 1.44
CA LEU A 110 -0.92 -1.90 0.33
C LEU A 110 -0.06 -1.03 -0.57
N LEU A 111 0.07 -1.39 -1.84
CA LEU A 111 0.89 -0.67 -2.81
C LEU A 111 0.02 0.09 -3.81
N ASP A 112 0.15 1.42 -3.78
CA ASP A 112 -0.58 2.37 -4.61
C ASP A 112 0.39 3.42 -5.19
N ILE A 113 1.37 2.96 -5.98
CA ILE A 113 2.42 3.80 -6.58
C ILE A 113 2.42 3.69 -8.09
N ASP A 114 2.75 2.52 -8.63
CA ASP A 114 2.89 2.29 -10.06
C ASP A 114 1.54 2.11 -10.75
N HIS A 115 1.48 2.33 -12.05
CA HIS A 115 0.25 2.16 -12.82
C HIS A 115 -0.19 0.70 -12.92
N SER A 116 0.77 -0.23 -12.97
CA SER A 116 0.55 -1.66 -12.96
C SER A 116 1.88 -2.41 -12.74
N PRO A 117 1.87 -3.73 -12.54
CA PRO A 117 3.09 -4.53 -12.43
C PRO A 117 4.03 -4.43 -13.63
N SER A 118 3.52 -4.01 -14.79
CA SER A 118 4.27 -3.86 -16.05
C SER A 118 4.47 -2.40 -16.50
N HIS A 119 3.83 -1.41 -15.83
CA HIS A 119 3.94 0.01 -16.16
C HIS A 119 4.36 0.81 -14.92
N TRP A 120 5.67 0.93 -14.72
CA TRP A 120 6.27 1.56 -13.56
C TRP A 120 6.43 3.07 -13.75
N LEU A 121 6.32 3.82 -12.68
CA LEU A 121 6.67 5.25 -12.64
C LEU A 121 8.19 5.45 -12.75
N ASP A 122 8.97 4.49 -12.25
CA ASP A 122 10.42 4.44 -12.38
C ASP A 122 10.85 3.02 -12.76
N THR A 123 11.76 2.89 -13.73
CA THR A 123 12.27 1.59 -14.17
C THR A 123 12.99 0.81 -13.06
N GLY A 124 13.51 1.51 -12.04
CA GLY A 124 14.12 0.90 -10.86
C GLY A 124 13.12 0.08 -10.02
N ASN A 125 11.81 0.35 -10.14
CA ASN A 125 10.77 -0.39 -9.43
C ASN A 125 10.58 -1.81 -9.97
N SER A 126 11.03 -2.10 -11.19
CA SER A 126 10.84 -3.40 -11.86
C SER A 126 11.32 -4.59 -11.04
N ALA A 127 12.40 -4.43 -10.27
CA ALA A 127 12.96 -5.48 -9.42
C ALA A 127 11.99 -5.94 -8.31
N PHE A 128 11.07 -5.08 -7.88
CA PHE A 128 10.05 -5.42 -6.89
C PHE A 128 9.03 -6.44 -7.43
N TYR A 129 8.70 -6.33 -8.72
CA TYR A 129 7.70 -7.18 -9.40
C TYR A 129 8.29 -8.52 -9.89
N THR A 130 9.32 -9.01 -9.22
CA THR A 130 9.95 -10.31 -9.45
C THR A 130 9.73 -11.25 -8.26
N ASP A 131 10.01 -12.54 -8.45
CA ASP A 131 9.99 -13.53 -7.37
C ASP A 131 10.80 -13.07 -6.15
N SER A 132 12.03 -12.62 -6.35
CA SER A 132 12.91 -12.16 -5.27
C SER A 132 12.39 -10.91 -4.57
N GLY A 133 11.83 -9.95 -5.34
CA GLY A 133 11.25 -8.72 -4.76
C GLY A 133 10.01 -9.00 -3.93
N LEU A 134 9.11 -9.85 -4.44
CA LEU A 134 7.90 -10.26 -3.72
C LEU A 134 8.21 -11.14 -2.51
N THR A 135 9.23 -12.01 -2.60
CA THR A 135 9.71 -12.80 -1.45
C THR A 135 10.29 -11.90 -0.36
N ALA A 136 11.05 -10.86 -0.72
CA ALA A 136 11.54 -9.88 0.25
C ALA A 136 10.39 -9.13 0.93
N LEU A 137 9.36 -8.72 0.17
CA LEU A 137 8.15 -8.13 0.72
C LEU A 137 7.44 -9.09 1.68
N ALA A 138 7.25 -10.35 1.28
CA ALA A 138 6.55 -11.35 2.08
C ALA A 138 7.23 -11.57 3.46
N ALA A 139 8.55 -11.41 3.54
CA ALA A 139 9.29 -11.45 4.80
C ALA A 139 8.95 -10.31 5.78
N SER A 140 8.27 -9.26 5.30
CA SER A 140 7.77 -8.15 6.14
C SER A 140 6.33 -8.36 6.61
N LEU A 141 5.69 -9.48 6.23
CA LEU A 141 4.32 -9.79 6.62
C LEU A 141 4.27 -10.81 7.75
N HIS A 142 3.28 -10.67 8.63
CA HIS A 142 2.91 -11.74 9.54
C HIS A 142 2.42 -12.97 8.77
N PRO A 143 2.53 -14.19 9.32
CA PRO A 143 1.81 -15.35 8.79
C PRO A 143 0.32 -15.04 8.65
N GLY A 144 -0.24 -15.23 7.44
CA GLY A 144 -1.61 -14.84 7.12
C GLY A 144 -1.79 -13.36 6.77
N GLY A 145 -0.72 -12.59 6.75
CA GLY A 145 -0.75 -11.19 6.32
C GLY A 145 -1.04 -11.04 4.82
N VAL A 146 -1.49 -9.85 4.43
CA VAL A 146 -1.99 -9.55 3.09
C VAL A 146 -1.13 -8.54 2.37
N PHE A 147 -0.77 -8.86 1.14
CA PHE A 147 -0.27 -7.88 0.17
C PHE A 147 -1.39 -7.48 -0.79
N GLY A 148 -1.71 -6.20 -0.88
CA GLY A 148 -2.64 -5.63 -1.83
C GLY A 148 -1.92 -4.70 -2.81
N LEU A 149 -2.26 -4.80 -4.09
CA LEU A 149 -1.69 -3.98 -5.16
C LEU A 149 -2.82 -3.33 -5.97
N TRP A 150 -2.74 -2.01 -6.16
CA TRP A 150 -3.56 -1.30 -7.12
C TRP A 150 -2.99 -1.45 -8.55
N SER A 151 -3.86 -1.61 -9.54
CA SER A 151 -3.49 -1.63 -10.95
C SER A 151 -4.54 -0.93 -11.80
N ASN A 152 -4.10 -0.06 -12.70
CA ASN A 152 -4.94 0.55 -13.72
C ASN A 152 -5.21 -0.38 -14.91
N ASP A 153 -4.33 -1.37 -15.11
CA ASP A 153 -4.45 -2.35 -16.18
C ASP A 153 -5.30 -3.56 -15.76
N PRO A 154 -5.90 -4.26 -16.72
CA PRO A 154 -6.52 -5.55 -16.47
C PRO A 154 -5.54 -6.52 -15.80
N PRO A 155 -6.05 -7.56 -15.10
CA PRO A 155 -5.19 -8.54 -14.45
C PRO A 155 -4.20 -9.16 -15.43
N ASP A 156 -2.91 -9.14 -15.06
CA ASP A 156 -1.84 -9.84 -15.75
C ASP A 156 -1.74 -11.26 -15.20
N GLU A 157 -2.10 -12.25 -16.02
CA GLU A 157 -2.11 -13.67 -15.61
C GLU A 157 -0.72 -14.16 -15.20
N ALA A 158 0.35 -13.67 -15.82
CA ALA A 158 1.71 -14.03 -15.47
C ALA A 158 2.08 -13.49 -14.08
N PHE A 159 1.69 -12.25 -13.77
CA PHE A 159 1.93 -11.67 -12.47
C PHE A 159 1.08 -12.32 -11.38
N VAL A 160 -0.20 -12.66 -11.67
CA VAL A 160 -1.06 -13.40 -10.74
C VAL A 160 -0.47 -14.80 -10.45
N SER A 161 0.09 -15.47 -11.46
CA SER A 161 0.80 -16.74 -11.27
C SER A 161 2.02 -16.57 -10.36
N LEU A 162 2.83 -15.56 -10.61
CA LEU A 162 4.00 -15.23 -9.78
C LEU A 162 3.60 -14.95 -8.32
N LEU A 163 2.52 -14.21 -8.09
CA LEU A 163 1.99 -14.01 -6.74
C LEU A 163 1.59 -15.33 -6.07
N GLY A 164 1.02 -16.26 -6.82
CA GLY A 164 0.66 -17.62 -6.34
C GLY A 164 1.87 -18.49 -6.00
N GLU A 165 3.06 -18.19 -6.53
CA GLU A 165 4.31 -18.89 -6.19
C GLU A 165 4.89 -18.38 -4.85
N VAL A 166 4.68 -17.11 -4.54
CA VAL A 166 5.23 -16.46 -3.33
C VAL A 166 4.25 -16.49 -2.16
N PHE A 167 2.96 -16.27 -2.42
CA PHE A 167 1.93 -16.18 -1.38
C PHE A 167 1.03 -17.42 -1.41
N ALA A 168 0.43 -17.76 -0.27
CA ALA A 168 -0.47 -18.90 -0.14
C ALA A 168 -1.67 -18.86 -1.09
N SER A 169 -2.11 -17.68 -1.49
CA SER A 169 -3.15 -17.48 -2.51
C SER A 169 -3.01 -16.10 -3.14
N ALA A 170 -3.43 -15.98 -4.41
CA ALA A 170 -3.54 -14.73 -5.12
C ALA A 170 -4.94 -14.60 -5.73
N LYS A 171 -5.52 -13.41 -5.66
CA LYS A 171 -6.82 -13.07 -6.25
C LYS A 171 -6.77 -11.69 -6.86
N PHE A 172 -7.50 -11.48 -7.95
CA PHE A 172 -7.74 -10.14 -8.47
C PHE A 172 -9.21 -9.75 -8.31
N HIS A 173 -9.45 -8.45 -8.22
CA HIS A 173 -10.78 -7.86 -8.14
C HIS A 173 -10.90 -6.77 -9.19
N LEU A 174 -11.89 -6.92 -10.10
CA LEU A 174 -12.22 -5.84 -11.03
C LEU A 174 -13.06 -4.80 -10.30
N VAL A 175 -12.55 -3.58 -10.23
CA VAL A 175 -13.28 -2.43 -9.71
C VAL A 175 -13.80 -1.63 -10.89
N THR A 176 -15.12 -1.59 -11.04
CA THR A 176 -15.80 -0.83 -12.10
C THR A 176 -16.57 0.32 -11.49
N PHE A 177 -16.47 1.48 -12.08
CA PHE A 177 -17.22 2.68 -11.71
C PHE A 177 -17.77 3.36 -12.94
N ALA A 178 -18.90 4.06 -12.78
CA ALA A 178 -19.48 4.82 -13.88
C ALA A 178 -18.55 6.00 -14.22
N ASN A 179 -18.22 6.12 -15.49
CA ASN A 179 -17.53 7.31 -15.99
C ASN A 179 -18.59 8.43 -16.15
N PRO A 180 -18.46 9.58 -15.46
CA PRO A 180 -19.42 10.68 -15.55
C PRO A 180 -19.53 11.32 -16.92
#